data_59e250d99a4b82439e2b74d01d3188d7
#
_entry.id   59e250d99a4b82439e2b74d01d3188d7
#
_cell.length_a   1.000
_cell.length_b   1.000
_cell.length_c   1.000
_cell.angle_alpha   90.00
_cell.angle_beta   90.00
_cell.angle_gamma   90.00
#
_symmetry.space_group_name_H-M   'P 1'
#
loop_
_entity.id
_entity.type
_entity.pdbx_description
1 polymer ?
#
loop_
_entity_poly.entity_id
_entity_poly.type
_entity_poly.pdbx_seq_one_letter_code
_entity_poly.pdbx_strand_id
1 'polypeptide(L)'
;MKIMSLAGGLPHYYNLVLNKLQRDYGVEVCVVVPTEKGATLGAGVYTSDKGIEFKVFRREEYTTYYGKKFFRGLKELILAEKPDILMVNWPYQASFVFYPGWYRFLRKHKVALISKEIPFQVPHYNNAISYYLQGGGVTENNQAHQSNPSLLARLKFSIVRETRKRFSNLVDAHINYLDEAVALHASYGVPAEKVFITANSPDTDALLATANELKDLAAHPFRLLHIGRLVKWKQVDLLIEAAIALRAKFPQTELSIVGDGPELAALEEQAAGHDFIQFHGGIYDPKELGKITCESGIYVLAGMGGLSINEAMCFSKPVVCSVADGTEKRLVREGYNGHYFESGSLESMQEVIEKLFSNPEMITKMGQRSREIIEKEINIHSVLGNYMEAFKGAMGSPSDSKA
;
A
#
# COMPACT_ATOMS: atom_id res chain seq x y z
N MET A 1 1.70 26.06 -3.39
CA MET A 1 0.85 25.27 -2.45
C MET A 1 1.76 24.54 -1.49
N LYS A 2 1.42 24.61 -0.20
CA LYS A 2 2.20 23.96 0.86
C LYS A 2 1.36 22.89 1.58
N ILE A 3 1.88 21.68 1.70
CA ILE A 3 1.23 20.60 2.43
C ILE A 3 2.01 20.24 3.69
N MET A 4 1.30 19.93 4.77
CA MET A 4 1.85 19.36 5.99
C MET A 4 1.23 17.98 6.22
N SER A 5 2.04 16.93 6.29
CA SER A 5 1.57 15.57 6.54
C SER A 5 1.92 15.11 7.95
N LEU A 6 0.95 14.63 8.71
CA LEU A 6 1.19 13.95 9.98
C LEU A 6 1.38 12.45 9.71
N ALA A 7 2.55 11.93 10.04
CA ALA A 7 2.90 10.54 9.77
C ALA A 7 3.54 9.87 10.99
N GLY A 8 3.34 8.58 11.15
CA GLY A 8 3.99 7.79 12.21
C GLY A 8 5.46 7.49 11.93
N GLY A 9 5.96 7.87 10.75
CA GLY A 9 7.33 7.70 10.28
C GLY A 9 7.46 8.04 8.79
N LEU A 10 8.62 7.71 8.22
CA LEU A 10 9.01 8.06 6.85
C LEU A 10 9.23 6.78 6.01
N PRO A 11 8.15 6.10 5.57
CA PRO A 11 8.27 4.93 4.71
C PRO A 11 8.88 5.31 3.36
N HIS A 12 9.88 4.56 2.91
CA HIS A 12 10.63 4.85 1.69
C HIS A 12 9.73 5.11 0.46
N TYR A 13 8.76 4.23 0.23
CA TYR A 13 7.83 4.36 -0.90
C TYR A 13 6.99 5.64 -0.88
N TYR A 14 6.66 6.15 0.32
CA TYR A 14 5.89 7.38 0.46
C TYR A 14 6.79 8.63 0.37
N ASN A 15 8.03 8.53 0.87
CA ASN A 15 9.02 9.60 0.71
C ASN A 15 9.25 9.92 -0.78
N LEU A 16 9.28 8.88 -1.62
CA LEU A 16 9.39 9.03 -3.08
C LEU A 16 8.26 9.88 -3.66
N VAL A 17 7.01 9.57 -3.31
CA VAL A 17 5.84 10.34 -3.77
C VAL A 17 5.94 11.81 -3.33
N LEU A 18 6.33 12.05 -2.07
CA LEU A 18 6.46 13.41 -1.53
C LEU A 18 7.61 14.19 -2.18
N ASN A 19 8.76 13.57 -2.42
CA ASN A 19 9.87 14.17 -3.16
C ASN A 19 9.44 14.59 -4.56
N LYS A 20 8.78 13.69 -5.30
CA LYS A 20 8.32 13.97 -6.66
C LYS A 20 7.21 15.04 -6.69
N LEU A 21 6.29 15.07 -5.71
CA LEU A 21 5.33 16.17 -5.58
C LEU A 21 6.04 17.52 -5.41
N GLN A 22 7.11 17.56 -4.61
CA GLN A 22 7.88 18.80 -4.41
C GLN A 22 8.66 19.18 -5.67
N ARG A 23 9.38 18.24 -6.27
CA ARG A 23 10.27 18.50 -7.40
C ARG A 23 9.52 18.76 -8.69
N ASP A 24 8.52 17.91 -9.01
CA ASP A 24 7.90 17.87 -10.33
C ASP A 24 6.62 18.74 -10.40
N TYR A 25 5.96 19.00 -9.24
CA TYR A 25 4.72 19.76 -9.18
C TYR A 25 4.83 21.08 -8.37
N GLY A 26 6.01 21.38 -7.83
CA GLY A 26 6.24 22.62 -7.06
C GLY A 26 5.43 22.70 -5.75
N VAL A 27 5.05 21.55 -5.19
CA VAL A 27 4.36 21.50 -3.89
C VAL A 27 5.40 21.60 -2.78
N GLU A 28 5.34 22.64 -1.94
CA GLU A 28 6.18 22.69 -0.74
C GLU A 28 5.69 21.66 0.26
N VAL A 29 6.52 20.65 0.56
CA VAL A 29 6.14 19.53 1.43
C VAL A 29 6.84 19.66 2.78
N CYS A 30 6.07 19.47 3.86
CA CYS A 30 6.64 19.20 5.18
C CYS A 30 5.92 18.02 5.85
N VAL A 31 6.69 17.23 6.62
CA VAL A 31 6.18 16.04 7.30
C VAL A 31 6.49 16.15 8.79
N VAL A 32 5.48 15.90 9.61
CA VAL A 32 5.62 15.83 11.07
C VAL A 32 5.64 14.36 11.48
N VAL A 33 6.72 13.94 12.12
CA VAL A 33 6.92 12.56 12.60
C VAL A 33 7.28 12.55 14.08
N PRO A 34 7.05 11.43 14.78
CA PRO A 34 7.51 11.28 16.17
C PRO A 34 9.03 11.44 16.30
N THR A 35 9.49 11.95 17.47
CA THR A 35 10.93 11.99 17.83
C THR A 35 11.48 10.59 18.03
N GLU A 36 10.68 9.69 18.58
CA GLU A 36 11.03 8.28 18.74
C GLU A 36 10.35 7.46 17.65
N LYS A 37 10.90 6.26 17.34
CA LYS A 37 10.28 5.34 16.37
C LYS A 37 8.84 5.05 16.79
N GLY A 38 7.88 5.65 16.10
CA GLY A 38 6.48 5.57 16.47
C GLY A 38 5.93 4.16 16.32
N ALA A 39 5.09 3.74 17.28
CA ALA A 39 4.35 2.46 17.25
C ALA A 39 3.30 2.36 16.13
N THR A 40 3.21 3.37 15.28
CA THR A 40 2.18 3.48 14.21
C THR A 40 2.64 2.99 12.84
N LEU A 41 3.91 2.58 12.70
CA LEU A 41 4.41 1.93 11.49
C LEU A 41 4.29 0.41 11.64
N GLY A 42 3.78 -0.26 10.62
CA GLY A 42 3.74 -1.72 10.59
C GLY A 42 5.15 -2.33 10.74
N ALA A 43 5.24 -3.49 11.39
CA ALA A 43 6.49 -4.19 11.57
C ALA A 43 7.19 -4.44 10.22
N GLY A 44 8.49 -4.24 10.19
CA GLY A 44 9.31 -4.45 8.98
C GLY A 44 9.12 -3.42 7.85
N VAL A 45 8.41 -2.30 8.07
CA VAL A 45 8.41 -1.22 7.09
C VAL A 45 9.76 -0.50 7.13
N TYR A 46 10.48 -0.53 6.01
CA TYR A 46 11.73 0.18 5.87
C TYR A 46 11.50 1.70 5.92
N THR A 47 12.15 2.36 6.85
CA THR A 47 12.13 3.80 7.02
C THR A 47 13.53 4.35 6.86
N SER A 48 13.69 5.44 6.13
CA SER A 48 14.97 6.09 5.94
C SER A 48 14.80 7.59 5.82
N ASP A 49 15.69 8.33 6.43
CA ASP A 49 15.86 9.77 6.22
C ASP A 49 16.74 10.05 4.98
N LYS A 50 17.35 9.02 4.40
CA LYS A 50 18.22 9.16 3.24
C LYS A 50 17.39 9.47 1.99
N GLY A 51 17.82 10.47 1.22
CA GLY A 51 17.18 10.87 -0.03
C GLY A 51 15.88 11.65 0.15
N ILE A 52 15.59 12.19 1.34
CA ILE A 52 14.45 13.08 1.57
C ILE A 52 14.80 14.48 1.09
N GLU A 53 13.94 15.06 0.24
CA GLU A 53 14.09 16.41 -0.34
C GLU A 53 13.17 17.45 0.32
N PHE A 54 12.28 17.03 1.19
CA PHE A 54 11.31 17.87 1.88
C PHE A 54 11.66 18.11 3.35
N LYS A 55 10.99 19.08 4.00
CA LYS A 55 11.22 19.40 5.42
C LYS A 55 10.62 18.32 6.33
N VAL A 56 11.39 17.87 7.32
CA VAL A 56 10.94 16.93 8.35
C VAL A 56 10.97 17.61 9.72
N PHE A 57 9.84 17.59 10.42
CA PHE A 57 9.71 18.08 11.78
C PHE A 57 9.53 16.92 12.75
N ARG A 58 10.50 16.67 13.62
CA ARG A 58 10.38 15.69 14.68
C ARG A 58 9.72 16.34 15.89
N ARG A 59 8.61 15.75 16.37
CA ARG A 59 7.83 16.26 17.50
C ARG A 59 7.52 15.15 18.48
N GLU A 60 7.51 15.51 19.77
CA GLU A 60 7.09 14.59 20.84
C GLU A 60 5.60 14.26 20.70
N GLU A 61 5.28 12.97 20.81
CA GLU A 61 3.91 12.51 20.92
C GLU A 61 3.48 12.40 22.40
N TYR A 62 2.26 12.79 22.68
CA TYR A 62 1.62 12.50 23.98
C TYR A 62 0.41 11.59 23.79
N THR A 63 0.07 10.85 24.82
CA THR A 63 -1.14 10.04 24.84
C THR A 63 -2.31 10.90 25.31
N THR A 64 -3.34 10.99 24.45
CA THR A 64 -4.58 11.72 24.75
C THR A 64 -5.42 10.98 25.78
N TYR A 65 -6.42 11.64 26.40
CA TYR A 65 -7.33 11.03 27.38
C TYR A 65 -8.16 9.86 26.81
N TYR A 66 -8.34 9.79 25.48
CA TYR A 66 -9.01 8.66 24.78
C TYR A 66 -8.00 7.61 24.27
N GLY A 67 -6.74 7.63 24.73
CA GLY A 67 -5.74 6.61 24.49
C GLY A 67 -5.09 6.61 23.10
N LYS A 68 -5.21 7.68 22.32
CA LYS A 68 -4.52 7.82 21.03
C LYS A 68 -3.36 8.79 21.13
N LYS A 69 -2.36 8.61 20.27
CA LYS A 69 -1.20 9.52 20.18
C LYS A 69 -1.55 10.78 19.41
N PHE A 70 -0.94 11.91 19.82
CA PHE A 70 -1.00 13.16 19.09
C PHE A 70 0.25 14.01 19.37
N PHE A 71 0.54 14.99 18.50
CA PHE A 71 1.78 15.76 18.55
C PHE A 71 1.67 17.00 19.46
N ARG A 72 2.71 17.24 20.27
CA ARG A 72 2.90 18.50 21.01
C ARG A 72 3.35 19.60 20.08
N GLY A 73 2.94 20.84 20.34
CA GLY A 73 3.37 22.03 19.60
C GLY A 73 2.92 22.08 18.15
N LEU A 74 1.89 21.30 17.76
CA LEU A 74 1.45 21.24 16.36
C LEU A 74 0.76 22.54 15.89
N LYS A 75 0.03 23.24 16.77
CA LYS A 75 -0.60 24.54 16.42
C LYS A 75 0.43 25.60 16.11
N GLU A 76 1.45 25.69 16.94
CA GLU A 76 2.58 26.60 16.78
C GLU A 76 3.33 26.32 15.48
N LEU A 77 3.51 25.06 15.15
CA LEU A 77 4.14 24.65 13.90
C LEU A 77 3.29 25.02 12.68
N ILE A 78 1.97 24.80 12.73
CA ILE A 78 1.05 25.20 11.66
C ILE A 78 1.07 26.73 11.47
N LEU A 79 1.12 27.51 12.54
CA LEU A 79 1.21 28.97 12.47
C LEU A 79 2.53 29.45 11.87
N ALA A 80 3.64 28.77 12.17
CA ALA A 80 4.96 29.09 11.65
C ALA A 80 5.09 28.71 10.16
N GLU A 81 4.67 27.51 9.80
CA GLU A 81 4.84 26.96 8.44
C GLU A 81 3.73 27.37 7.48
N LYS A 82 2.55 27.74 7.98
CA LYS A 82 1.37 28.21 7.22
C LYS A 82 1.01 27.28 6.05
N PRO A 83 0.77 25.97 6.30
CA PRO A 83 0.38 25.07 5.22
C PRO A 83 -1.02 25.42 4.70
N ASP A 84 -1.25 25.20 3.41
CA ASP A 84 -2.58 25.26 2.81
C ASP A 84 -3.40 24.02 3.15
N ILE A 85 -2.72 22.87 3.33
CA ILE A 85 -3.32 21.57 3.56
C ILE A 85 -2.64 20.87 4.74
N LEU A 86 -3.44 20.33 5.65
CA LEU A 86 -3.02 19.37 6.67
C LEU A 86 -3.54 17.97 6.29
N MET A 87 -2.62 17.06 5.97
CA MET A 87 -2.96 15.67 5.65
C MET A 87 -2.72 14.78 6.88
N VAL A 88 -3.72 13.98 7.22
CA VAL A 88 -3.70 13.16 8.42
C VAL A 88 -4.09 11.70 8.14
N ASN A 89 -3.47 10.78 8.87
CA ASN A 89 -3.82 9.37 8.88
C ASN A 89 -4.20 8.92 10.29
N TRP A 90 -4.73 7.72 10.40
CA TRP A 90 -4.93 7.08 11.69
C TRP A 90 -3.58 6.84 12.40
N PRO A 91 -3.42 7.10 13.73
CA PRO A 91 -4.48 7.39 14.71
C PRO A 91 -4.74 8.89 14.97
N TYR A 92 -4.07 9.81 14.31
CA TYR A 92 -4.15 11.25 14.60
C TYR A 92 -5.51 11.87 14.28
N GLN A 93 -6.27 11.24 13.39
CA GLN A 93 -7.62 11.67 12.98
C GLN A 93 -8.59 11.85 14.15
N ALA A 94 -8.52 10.98 15.17
CA ALA A 94 -9.41 11.04 16.32
C ALA A 94 -9.36 12.37 17.08
N SER A 95 -8.20 13.03 17.08
CA SER A 95 -8.01 14.31 17.78
C SER A 95 -8.89 15.43 17.23
N PHE A 96 -9.21 15.42 15.94
CA PHE A 96 -10.05 16.44 15.33
C PHE A 96 -11.53 16.31 15.70
N VAL A 97 -11.94 15.15 16.16
CA VAL A 97 -13.30 14.89 16.68
C VAL A 97 -13.39 15.17 18.16
N PHE A 98 -12.43 14.66 18.95
CA PHE A 98 -12.46 14.80 20.43
C PHE A 98 -12.05 16.18 20.92
N TYR A 99 -11.31 16.93 20.12
CA TYR A 99 -10.94 18.33 20.40
C TYR A 99 -11.48 19.27 19.31
N PRO A 100 -12.75 19.68 19.37
CA PRO A 100 -13.37 20.49 18.31
C PRO A 100 -12.66 21.84 18.06
N GLY A 101 -11.87 22.31 19.01
CA GLY A 101 -11.00 23.48 18.84
C GLY A 101 -9.94 23.32 17.73
N TRP A 102 -9.56 22.08 17.36
CA TRP A 102 -8.66 21.82 16.23
C TRP A 102 -9.32 22.17 14.90
N TYR A 103 -10.54 21.71 14.67
CA TYR A 103 -11.26 22.01 13.44
C TYR A 103 -11.49 23.50 13.27
N ARG A 104 -11.96 24.19 14.35
CA ARG A 104 -12.13 25.66 14.35
C ARG A 104 -10.81 26.38 14.08
N PHE A 105 -9.71 25.91 14.63
CA PHE A 105 -8.38 26.46 14.39
C PHE A 105 -7.98 26.35 12.92
N LEU A 106 -8.12 25.19 12.29
CA LEU A 106 -7.81 25.00 10.88
C LEU A 106 -8.67 25.92 9.99
N ARG A 107 -9.97 25.99 10.24
CA ARG A 107 -10.88 26.89 9.49
C ARG A 107 -10.48 28.35 9.62
N LYS A 108 -10.18 28.82 10.84
CA LYS A 108 -9.72 30.18 11.09
C LYS A 108 -8.46 30.54 10.28
N HIS A 109 -7.57 29.56 10.09
CA HIS A 109 -6.32 29.76 9.37
C HIS A 109 -6.37 29.30 7.91
N LYS A 110 -7.57 28.95 7.38
CA LYS A 110 -7.81 28.50 6.00
C LYS A 110 -6.98 27.28 5.60
N VAL A 111 -6.74 26.37 6.54
CA VAL A 111 -6.02 25.11 6.31
C VAL A 111 -7.03 24.02 5.98
N ALA A 112 -6.96 23.47 4.78
CA ALA A 112 -7.78 22.33 4.38
C ALA A 112 -7.31 21.05 5.11
N LEU A 113 -8.26 20.20 5.49
CA LEU A 113 -7.98 18.93 6.19
C LEU A 113 -8.23 17.76 5.25
N ILE A 114 -7.19 16.98 4.96
CA ILE A 114 -7.30 15.77 4.14
C ILE A 114 -7.05 14.52 4.98
N SER A 115 -7.90 13.52 4.81
CA SER A 115 -7.68 12.16 5.31
C SER A 115 -6.94 11.32 4.28
N LYS A 116 -5.89 10.60 4.72
CA LYS A 116 -5.26 9.55 3.92
C LYS A 116 -5.41 8.22 4.63
N GLU A 117 -6.08 7.27 4.01
CA GLU A 117 -6.39 5.98 4.63
C GLU A 117 -6.08 4.80 3.71
N ILE A 118 -5.92 3.63 4.33
CA ILE A 118 -5.80 2.33 3.67
C ILE A 118 -7.19 1.68 3.69
N PRO A 119 -7.94 1.62 2.57
CA PRO A 119 -9.35 1.26 2.57
C PRO A 119 -9.64 -0.12 3.15
N PHE A 120 -8.83 -1.14 2.85
CA PHE A 120 -9.06 -2.51 3.31
C PHE A 120 -8.90 -2.70 4.83
N GLN A 121 -8.31 -1.72 5.53
CA GLN A 121 -8.22 -1.71 7.00
C GLN A 121 -9.40 -0.99 7.67
N VAL A 122 -10.34 -0.51 6.87
CA VAL A 122 -11.51 0.23 7.34
C VAL A 122 -12.77 -0.54 6.96
N PRO A 123 -13.59 -0.96 7.91
CA PRO A 123 -14.85 -1.65 7.61
C PRO A 123 -15.93 -0.68 7.13
N HIS A 124 -16.88 -1.15 6.32
CA HIS A 124 -18.11 -0.43 6.05
C HIS A 124 -18.87 -0.13 7.37
N TYR A 125 -19.55 1.01 7.43
CA TYR A 125 -20.22 1.50 8.64
C TYR A 125 -21.09 0.46 9.32
N ASN A 126 -21.94 -0.25 8.56
CA ASN A 126 -22.86 -1.24 9.11
C ASN A 126 -22.15 -2.47 9.70
N ASN A 127 -20.98 -2.82 9.16
CA ASN A 127 -20.19 -3.98 9.58
C ASN A 127 -19.09 -3.63 10.58
N ALA A 128 -18.91 -2.34 10.92
CA ALA A 128 -17.75 -1.88 11.67
C ALA A 128 -17.64 -2.53 13.06
N ILE A 129 -18.75 -2.67 13.76
CA ILE A 129 -18.73 -3.26 15.12
C ILE A 129 -18.35 -4.74 15.07
N SER A 130 -18.96 -5.53 14.17
CA SER A 130 -18.63 -6.95 14.00
C SER A 130 -17.19 -7.15 13.56
N TYR A 131 -16.71 -6.36 12.61
CA TYR A 131 -15.33 -6.37 12.13
C TYR A 131 -14.32 -6.16 13.27
N TYR A 132 -14.51 -5.12 14.09
CA TYR A 132 -13.61 -4.85 15.22
C TYR A 132 -13.69 -5.90 16.32
N LEU A 133 -14.87 -6.49 16.55
CA LEU A 133 -15.05 -7.59 17.51
C LEU A 133 -14.34 -8.87 17.09
N GLN A 134 -14.19 -9.09 15.78
CA GLN A 134 -13.45 -10.21 15.19
C GLN A 134 -11.93 -9.96 15.11
N GLY A 135 -11.44 -8.85 15.70
CA GLY A 135 -10.02 -8.49 15.65
C GLY A 135 -9.60 -7.74 14.39
N GLY A 136 -10.54 -7.36 13.53
CA GLY A 136 -10.26 -6.58 12.33
C GLY A 136 -9.67 -5.20 12.64
N GLY A 137 -8.74 -4.73 11.79
CA GLY A 137 -8.10 -3.41 11.94
C GLY A 137 -7.03 -3.31 13.03
N VAL A 138 -6.63 -4.43 13.64
CA VAL A 138 -5.52 -4.51 14.60
C VAL A 138 -4.33 -5.19 13.90
N THR A 139 -3.19 -4.52 13.92
CA THR A 139 -1.93 -5.03 13.39
C THR A 139 -1.47 -6.30 14.11
N GLU A 140 -1.00 -7.28 13.37
CA GLU A 140 -0.09 -8.41 13.65
C GLU A 140 -0.32 -9.33 14.89
N ASN A 141 -1.14 -8.97 15.87
CA ASN A 141 -1.41 -9.79 17.06
C ASN A 141 -2.88 -10.22 17.15
N ASN A 142 -3.52 -10.53 16.03
CA ASN A 142 -4.91 -11.00 16.02
C ASN A 142 -5.01 -12.45 16.54
N GLN A 143 -5.04 -12.60 17.85
CA GLN A 143 -5.74 -13.74 18.42
C GLN A 143 -7.25 -13.46 18.31
N ALA A 144 -7.93 -14.19 17.43
CA ALA A 144 -9.37 -14.18 17.33
C ALA A 144 -9.97 -14.48 18.72
N HIS A 145 -10.52 -13.47 19.37
CA HIS A 145 -11.27 -13.69 20.60
C HIS A 145 -12.60 -14.37 20.25
N GLN A 146 -12.61 -15.69 20.32
CA GLN A 146 -13.80 -16.54 20.32
C GLN A 146 -14.51 -16.49 21.69
N SER A 147 -15.02 -15.36 22.09
CA SER A 147 -15.92 -15.28 23.24
C SER A 147 -17.02 -14.28 22.92
N ASN A 148 -18.23 -14.53 23.41
CA ASN A 148 -19.36 -13.62 23.27
C ASN A 148 -18.93 -12.20 23.66
N PRO A 149 -18.92 -11.24 22.75
CA PRO A 149 -18.35 -9.91 23.00
C PRO A 149 -19.18 -9.21 24.08
N SER A 150 -18.49 -8.70 25.11
CA SER A 150 -19.14 -7.98 26.18
C SER A 150 -19.88 -6.73 25.69
N LEU A 151 -20.93 -6.29 26.38
CA LEU A 151 -21.64 -5.03 26.09
C LEU A 151 -20.67 -3.84 26.06
N LEU A 152 -19.66 -3.82 26.94
CA LEU A 152 -18.63 -2.78 26.97
C LEU A 152 -17.78 -2.77 25.70
N ALA A 153 -17.42 -3.94 25.16
CA ALA A 153 -16.69 -4.03 23.88
C ALA A 153 -17.53 -3.49 22.71
N ARG A 154 -18.81 -3.86 22.65
CA ARG A 154 -19.74 -3.32 21.64
C ARG A 154 -19.90 -1.81 21.74
N LEU A 155 -20.02 -1.25 22.94
CA LEU A 155 -20.08 0.19 23.18
C LEU A 155 -18.80 0.88 22.74
N LYS A 156 -17.63 0.34 23.10
CA LYS A 156 -16.32 0.85 22.69
C LYS A 156 -16.22 0.94 21.17
N PHE A 157 -16.56 -0.12 20.44
CA PHE A 157 -16.46 -0.12 18.98
C PHE A 157 -17.55 0.70 18.31
N SER A 158 -18.71 0.87 18.93
CA SER A 158 -19.70 1.85 18.48
C SER A 158 -19.14 3.28 18.56
N ILE A 159 -18.44 3.64 19.63
CA ILE A 159 -17.77 4.94 19.76
C ILE A 159 -16.70 5.11 18.68
N VAL A 160 -15.89 4.08 18.41
CA VAL A 160 -14.88 4.13 17.34
C VAL A 160 -15.56 4.37 15.98
N ARG A 161 -16.62 3.64 15.67
CA ARG A 161 -17.40 3.81 14.43
C ARG A 161 -17.95 5.24 14.27
N GLU A 162 -18.60 5.76 15.33
CA GLU A 162 -19.17 7.12 15.30
C GLU A 162 -18.07 8.20 15.21
N THR A 163 -16.94 7.98 15.88
CA THR A 163 -15.77 8.87 15.78
C THR A 163 -15.26 8.92 14.35
N ARG A 164 -15.14 7.75 13.70
CA ARG A 164 -14.73 7.67 12.29
C ARG A 164 -15.75 8.36 11.39
N LYS A 165 -17.05 8.12 11.57
CA LYS A 165 -18.11 8.80 10.81
C LYS A 165 -18.02 10.33 10.94
N ARG A 166 -17.89 10.84 12.16
CA ARG A 166 -17.74 12.28 12.40
C ARG A 166 -16.50 12.84 11.72
N PHE A 167 -15.35 12.19 11.87
CA PHE A 167 -14.12 12.63 11.24
C PHE A 167 -14.25 12.63 9.72
N SER A 168 -14.77 11.54 9.12
CA SER A 168 -14.92 11.44 7.66
C SER A 168 -15.79 12.55 7.07
N ASN A 169 -16.77 13.05 7.83
CA ASN A 169 -17.61 14.15 7.37
C ASN A 169 -17.02 15.55 7.68
N LEU A 170 -15.98 15.66 8.54
CA LEU A 170 -15.29 16.91 8.83
C LEU A 170 -14.24 17.29 7.78
N VAL A 171 -13.62 16.30 7.13
CA VAL A 171 -12.53 16.54 6.20
C VAL A 171 -13.00 17.09 4.85
N ASP A 172 -12.12 17.82 4.18
CA ASP A 172 -12.40 18.42 2.89
C ASP A 172 -12.24 17.42 1.75
N ALA A 173 -11.30 16.44 1.89
CA ALA A 173 -11.11 15.37 0.95
C ALA A 173 -10.55 14.10 1.63
N HIS A 174 -10.78 12.97 0.99
CA HIS A 174 -10.23 11.66 1.32
C HIS A 174 -9.33 11.17 0.20
N ILE A 175 -8.10 10.80 0.53
CA ILE A 175 -7.16 10.16 -0.38
C ILE A 175 -7.10 8.66 -0.07
N ASN A 176 -7.36 7.86 -1.08
CA ASN A 176 -7.31 6.40 -1.05
C ASN A 176 -6.66 5.88 -2.32
N TYR A 177 -6.22 4.63 -2.34
CA TYR A 177 -5.62 4.02 -3.54
C TYR A 177 -6.47 2.92 -4.18
N LEU A 178 -7.66 2.59 -3.61
CA LEU A 178 -8.59 1.60 -4.14
C LEU A 178 -9.95 2.22 -4.47
N ASP A 179 -10.57 1.77 -5.55
CA ASP A 179 -11.88 2.24 -6.00
C ASP A 179 -13.00 1.93 -4.98
N GLU A 180 -12.88 0.82 -4.24
CA GLU A 180 -13.80 0.44 -3.17
C GLU A 180 -13.93 1.50 -2.08
N ALA A 181 -12.96 2.42 -1.96
CA ALA A 181 -13.02 3.51 -1.01
C ALA A 181 -14.24 4.43 -1.23
N VAL A 182 -14.71 4.59 -2.46
CA VAL A 182 -15.91 5.40 -2.75
C VAL A 182 -17.12 4.81 -2.04
N ALA A 183 -17.39 3.51 -2.20
CA ALA A 183 -18.50 2.83 -1.52
C ALA A 183 -18.30 2.76 0.00
N LEU A 184 -17.05 2.57 0.43
CA LEU A 184 -16.68 2.59 1.85
C LEU A 184 -17.04 3.93 2.49
N HIS A 185 -16.55 5.04 1.94
CA HIS A 185 -16.81 6.39 2.48
C HIS A 185 -18.29 6.78 2.37
N ALA A 186 -18.97 6.38 1.30
CA ALA A 186 -20.43 6.56 1.17
C ALA A 186 -21.19 5.87 2.31
N SER A 187 -20.73 4.72 2.80
CA SER A 187 -21.34 4.06 3.96
C SER A 187 -21.28 4.88 5.25
N TYR A 188 -20.30 5.79 5.35
CA TYR A 188 -20.17 6.76 6.45
C TYR A 188 -20.89 8.09 6.19
N GLY A 189 -21.55 8.24 5.03
CA GLY A 189 -22.28 9.46 4.64
C GLY A 189 -21.39 10.51 3.96
N VAL A 190 -20.24 10.13 3.43
CA VAL A 190 -19.32 11.02 2.68
C VAL A 190 -19.74 11.02 1.21
N PRO A 191 -19.95 12.19 0.58
CA PRO A 191 -20.25 12.28 -0.83
C PRO A 191 -19.04 11.91 -1.71
N ALA A 192 -19.30 11.31 -2.87
CA ALA A 192 -18.27 10.74 -3.75
C ALA A 192 -17.26 11.77 -4.24
N GLU A 193 -17.67 13.01 -4.45
CA GLU A 193 -16.80 14.12 -4.90
C GLU A 193 -15.71 14.52 -3.90
N LYS A 194 -15.80 14.04 -2.65
CA LYS A 194 -14.75 14.21 -1.64
C LYS A 194 -13.77 13.05 -1.58
N VAL A 195 -13.97 11.97 -2.37
CA VAL A 195 -13.15 10.75 -2.34
C VAL A 195 -12.30 10.67 -3.59
N PHE A 196 -11.00 10.79 -3.42
CA PHE A 196 -10.02 10.77 -4.51
C PHE A 196 -9.23 9.47 -4.49
N ILE A 197 -9.21 8.80 -5.64
CA ILE A 197 -8.49 7.53 -5.80
C ILE A 197 -7.15 7.83 -6.48
N THR A 198 -6.09 7.80 -5.69
CA THR A 198 -4.76 8.13 -6.20
C THR A 198 -4.05 6.95 -6.85
N ALA A 199 -4.52 5.73 -6.64
CA ALA A 199 -3.74 4.51 -6.83
C ALA A 199 -2.44 4.54 -5.99
N ASN A 200 -1.52 3.61 -6.26
CA ASN A 200 -0.20 3.57 -5.65
C ASN A 200 0.82 3.09 -6.68
N SER A 201 2.03 3.63 -6.65
CA SER A 201 3.08 3.30 -7.61
C SER A 201 4.47 3.46 -7.00
N PRO A 202 5.43 2.60 -7.35
CA PRO A 202 6.86 2.86 -7.15
C PRO A 202 7.34 3.93 -8.15
N ASP A 203 8.64 4.20 -8.18
CA ASP A 203 9.24 5.03 -9.23
C ASP A 203 9.28 4.30 -10.57
N THR A 204 8.14 4.34 -11.29
CA THR A 204 8.04 3.67 -12.58
C THR A 204 8.98 4.26 -13.64
N ASP A 205 9.39 5.52 -13.51
CA ASP A 205 10.35 6.13 -14.46
C ASP A 205 11.73 5.44 -14.34
N ALA A 206 12.20 5.29 -13.09
CA ALA A 206 13.48 4.62 -12.83
C ALA A 206 13.42 3.14 -13.19
N LEU A 207 12.31 2.45 -12.88
CA LEU A 207 12.13 1.04 -13.20
C LEU A 207 12.05 0.78 -14.70
N LEU A 208 11.31 1.59 -15.46
CA LEU A 208 11.22 1.49 -16.92
C LEU A 208 12.56 1.82 -17.59
N ALA A 209 13.30 2.82 -17.07
CA ALA A 209 14.65 3.12 -17.57
C ALA A 209 15.58 1.92 -17.37
N THR A 210 15.58 1.32 -16.18
CA THR A 210 16.36 0.10 -15.89
C THR A 210 15.93 -1.08 -16.77
N ALA A 211 14.62 -1.28 -16.95
CA ALA A 211 14.10 -2.33 -17.83
C ALA A 211 14.55 -2.15 -19.28
N ASN A 212 14.63 -0.91 -19.78
CA ASN A 212 15.14 -0.60 -21.11
C ASN A 212 16.65 -0.86 -21.25
N GLU A 213 17.44 -0.59 -20.21
CA GLU A 213 18.88 -0.92 -20.19
C GLU A 213 19.13 -2.43 -20.23
N LEU A 214 18.22 -3.22 -19.64
CA LEU A 214 18.32 -4.68 -19.50
C LEU A 214 17.49 -5.47 -20.53
N LYS A 215 16.94 -4.81 -21.56
CA LYS A 215 16.00 -5.40 -22.53
C LYS A 215 16.54 -6.61 -23.31
N ASP A 216 17.88 -6.71 -23.44
CA ASP A 216 18.53 -7.78 -24.21
C ASP A 216 18.74 -9.05 -23.36
N LEU A 217 18.41 -9.03 -22.07
CA LEU A 217 18.44 -10.23 -21.23
C LEU A 217 17.28 -11.16 -21.60
N ALA A 218 17.61 -12.43 -21.85
CA ALA A 218 16.61 -13.43 -22.20
C ALA A 218 15.86 -13.89 -20.95
N ALA A 219 14.54 -13.85 -21.00
CA ALA A 219 13.70 -14.39 -19.95
C ALA A 219 13.63 -15.93 -20.06
N HIS A 220 13.73 -16.60 -18.93
CA HIS A 220 13.45 -18.02 -18.80
C HIS A 220 11.95 -18.22 -18.53
N PRO A 221 11.14 -18.67 -19.48
CA PRO A 221 9.68 -18.67 -19.36
C PRO A 221 9.16 -19.55 -18.20
N PHE A 222 9.94 -20.52 -17.75
CA PHE A 222 9.60 -21.42 -16.64
C PHE A 222 10.19 -20.99 -15.29
N ARG A 223 10.82 -19.80 -15.21
CA ARG A 223 11.29 -19.22 -13.95
C ARG A 223 10.19 -18.38 -13.32
N LEU A 224 9.70 -18.81 -12.17
CA LEU A 224 8.80 -18.06 -11.30
C LEU A 224 9.61 -17.05 -10.47
N LEU A 225 9.02 -15.91 -10.18
CA LEU A 225 9.63 -14.84 -9.39
C LEU A 225 8.71 -14.38 -8.27
N HIS A 226 9.25 -14.29 -7.06
CA HIS A 226 8.64 -13.56 -5.96
C HIS A 226 9.55 -12.42 -5.53
N ILE A 227 8.98 -11.23 -5.33
CA ILE A 227 9.67 -10.06 -4.75
C ILE A 227 8.85 -9.56 -3.57
N GLY A 228 9.44 -9.51 -2.39
CA GLY A 228 8.77 -8.95 -1.23
C GLY A 228 9.30 -9.42 0.10
N ARG A 229 8.78 -8.83 1.19
CA ARG A 229 9.12 -9.28 2.54
C ARG A 229 8.67 -10.72 2.78
N LEU A 230 9.51 -11.52 3.40
CA LEU A 230 9.20 -12.90 3.73
C LEU A 230 8.46 -12.97 5.07
N VAL A 231 7.15 -12.78 5.00
CA VAL A 231 6.21 -12.76 6.13
C VAL A 231 5.01 -13.64 5.82
N LYS A 232 4.39 -14.22 6.84
CA LYS A 232 3.37 -15.26 6.72
C LYS A 232 2.22 -14.91 5.76
N TRP A 233 1.76 -13.65 5.75
CA TRP A 233 0.65 -13.24 4.88
C TRP A 233 1.03 -13.06 3.40
N LYS A 234 2.31 -13.21 3.05
CA LYS A 234 2.77 -13.28 1.65
C LYS A 234 2.65 -14.69 1.05
N GLN A 235 2.44 -15.70 1.89
CA GLN A 235 2.24 -17.11 1.48
C GLN A 235 3.30 -17.62 0.51
N VAL A 236 4.57 -17.31 0.77
CA VAL A 236 5.70 -17.78 -0.06
C VAL A 236 5.89 -19.28 0.09
N ASP A 237 5.51 -19.85 1.24
CA ASP A 237 5.41 -21.29 1.50
C ASP A 237 4.53 -21.99 0.46
N LEU A 238 3.34 -21.45 0.17
CA LEU A 238 2.44 -21.98 -0.86
C LEU A 238 3.08 -21.94 -2.26
N LEU A 239 3.83 -20.89 -2.58
CA LEU A 239 4.53 -20.77 -3.86
C LEU A 239 5.67 -21.80 -3.98
N ILE A 240 6.41 -22.07 -2.91
CA ILE A 240 7.43 -23.12 -2.87
C ILE A 240 6.80 -24.49 -3.16
N GLU A 241 5.69 -24.84 -2.47
CA GLU A 241 4.96 -26.09 -2.72
C GLU A 241 4.49 -26.20 -4.17
N ALA A 242 3.95 -25.10 -4.73
CA ALA A 242 3.53 -25.07 -6.13
C ALA A 242 4.71 -25.31 -7.09
N ALA A 243 5.86 -24.67 -6.86
CA ALA A 243 7.04 -24.82 -7.70
C ALA A 243 7.60 -26.26 -7.64
N ILE A 244 7.62 -26.88 -6.46
CA ILE A 244 8.06 -28.27 -6.28
C ILE A 244 7.15 -29.22 -7.08
N ALA A 245 5.85 -29.09 -6.97
CA ALA A 245 4.90 -29.91 -7.70
C ALA A 245 4.98 -29.69 -9.23
N LEU A 246 5.10 -28.43 -9.66
CA LEU A 246 5.23 -28.08 -11.07
C LEU A 246 6.51 -28.66 -11.70
N ARG A 247 7.61 -28.75 -10.95
CA ARG A 247 8.88 -29.30 -11.42
C ARG A 247 8.75 -30.75 -11.91
N ALA A 248 7.85 -31.54 -11.32
CA ALA A 248 7.60 -32.93 -11.75
C ALA A 248 7.02 -32.99 -13.18
N LYS A 249 6.20 -32.01 -13.56
CA LYS A 249 5.54 -31.94 -14.88
C LYS A 249 6.34 -31.09 -15.89
N PHE A 250 7.00 -30.08 -15.42
CA PHE A 250 7.83 -29.14 -16.18
C PHE A 250 9.26 -29.14 -15.59
N PRO A 251 10.16 -30.03 -16.02
CA PRO A 251 11.49 -30.17 -15.40
C PRO A 251 12.39 -28.96 -15.47
N GLN A 252 12.06 -27.98 -16.29
CA GLN A 252 12.76 -26.69 -16.40
C GLN A 252 12.22 -25.61 -15.44
N THR A 253 11.24 -25.94 -14.56
CA THR A 253 10.73 -24.99 -13.56
C THR A 253 11.84 -24.50 -12.64
N GLU A 254 11.95 -23.22 -12.46
CA GLU A 254 12.82 -22.54 -11.49
C GLU A 254 12.01 -21.57 -10.64
N LEU A 255 12.49 -21.28 -9.44
CA LEU A 255 11.88 -20.27 -8.56
C LEU A 255 12.96 -19.34 -7.99
N SER A 256 12.83 -18.06 -8.26
CA SER A 256 13.65 -16.99 -7.65
C SER A 256 12.84 -16.27 -6.59
N ILE A 257 13.36 -16.21 -5.37
CA ILE A 257 12.76 -15.53 -4.23
C ILE A 257 13.68 -14.39 -3.81
N VAL A 258 13.21 -13.14 -4.00
CA VAL A 258 13.92 -11.93 -3.60
C VAL A 258 13.20 -11.30 -2.43
N GLY A 259 13.91 -11.19 -1.32
CA GLY A 259 13.38 -10.59 -0.11
C GLY A 259 14.02 -11.14 1.15
N ASP A 260 13.66 -10.51 2.27
CA ASP A 260 14.08 -10.91 3.61
C ASP A 260 12.89 -10.80 4.58
N GLY A 261 12.97 -11.49 5.70
CA GLY A 261 11.91 -11.45 6.70
C GLY A 261 11.95 -12.60 7.70
N PRO A 262 11.06 -12.58 8.70
CA PRO A 262 11.04 -13.57 9.77
C PRO A 262 10.78 -15.01 9.31
N GLU A 263 10.17 -15.20 8.12
CA GLU A 263 9.88 -16.53 7.57
C GLU A 263 11.05 -17.12 6.77
N LEU A 264 12.15 -16.38 6.52
CA LEU A 264 13.24 -16.81 5.65
C LEU A 264 13.78 -18.21 6.03
N ALA A 265 14.14 -18.43 7.28
CA ALA A 265 14.70 -19.70 7.72
C ALA A 265 13.74 -20.89 7.52
N ALA A 266 12.45 -20.70 7.79
CA ALA A 266 11.43 -21.73 7.58
C ALA A 266 11.21 -22.04 6.09
N LEU A 267 11.27 -21.01 5.23
CA LEU A 267 11.14 -21.17 3.78
C LEU A 267 12.37 -21.85 3.16
N GLU A 268 13.58 -21.54 3.64
CA GLU A 268 14.80 -22.23 3.23
C GLU A 268 14.80 -23.70 3.66
N GLU A 269 14.29 -24.02 4.86
CA GLU A 269 14.10 -25.39 5.31
C GLU A 269 13.09 -26.15 4.44
N GLN A 270 11.98 -25.51 4.08
CA GLN A 270 10.97 -26.08 3.18
C GLN A 270 11.53 -26.36 1.77
N ALA A 271 12.40 -25.49 1.27
CA ALA A 271 13.04 -25.62 -0.04
C ALA A 271 14.26 -26.56 -0.04
N ALA A 272 14.66 -27.11 1.12
CA ALA A 272 15.86 -27.93 1.24
C ALA A 272 15.82 -29.16 0.30
N GLY A 273 16.92 -29.40 -0.43
CA GLY A 273 17.00 -30.43 -1.44
C GLY A 273 16.45 -30.10 -2.83
N HIS A 274 15.96 -28.87 -3.03
CA HIS A 274 15.43 -28.35 -4.29
C HIS A 274 16.33 -27.23 -4.84
N ASP A 275 17.40 -27.55 -5.53
CA ASP A 275 18.43 -26.65 -6.07
C ASP A 275 17.90 -25.62 -7.10
N PHE A 276 16.73 -25.88 -7.68
CA PHE A 276 16.03 -24.98 -8.60
C PHE A 276 15.29 -23.84 -7.90
N ILE A 277 15.24 -23.81 -6.56
CA ILE A 277 14.68 -22.72 -5.74
C ILE A 277 15.83 -21.90 -5.18
N GLN A 278 15.89 -20.64 -5.55
CA GLN A 278 16.99 -19.74 -5.20
C GLN A 278 16.51 -18.58 -4.33
N PHE A 279 17.11 -18.41 -3.16
CA PHE A 279 16.91 -17.26 -2.29
C PHE A 279 18.01 -16.25 -2.53
N HIS A 280 17.64 -15.04 -2.91
CA HIS A 280 18.58 -13.95 -3.25
C HIS A 280 18.78 -12.95 -2.10
N GLY A 281 18.04 -13.13 -0.97
CA GLY A 281 18.04 -12.13 0.11
C GLY A 281 17.35 -10.82 -0.29
N GLY A 282 17.50 -9.80 0.55
CA GLY A 282 16.95 -8.46 0.28
C GLY A 282 17.81 -7.67 -0.70
N ILE A 283 17.36 -7.48 -1.92
CA ILE A 283 18.05 -6.69 -2.95
C ILE A 283 17.38 -5.32 -3.06
N TYR A 284 18.18 -4.25 -2.94
CA TYR A 284 17.74 -2.86 -3.01
C TYR A 284 18.38 -2.09 -4.19
N ASP A 285 19.37 -2.67 -4.84
CA ASP A 285 19.95 -2.13 -6.06
C ASP A 285 19.02 -2.38 -7.23
N PRO A 286 18.53 -1.33 -7.94
CA PRO A 286 17.55 -1.49 -9.02
C PRO A 286 18.06 -2.30 -10.21
N LYS A 287 19.38 -2.27 -10.50
CA LYS A 287 19.94 -3.01 -11.62
C LYS A 287 20.10 -4.49 -11.30
N GLU A 288 20.51 -4.81 -10.07
CA GLU A 288 20.63 -6.19 -9.61
C GLU A 288 19.25 -6.86 -9.56
N LEU A 289 18.26 -6.21 -8.95
CA LEU A 289 16.88 -6.68 -8.92
C LEU A 289 16.29 -6.77 -10.34
N GLY A 290 16.59 -5.78 -11.18
CA GLY A 290 16.17 -5.73 -12.57
C GLY A 290 16.68 -6.91 -13.39
N LYS A 291 17.92 -7.37 -13.20
CA LYS A 291 18.46 -8.55 -13.89
C LYS A 291 17.67 -9.82 -13.54
N ILE A 292 17.48 -10.10 -12.25
CA ILE A 292 16.69 -11.26 -11.80
C ILE A 292 15.27 -11.19 -12.35
N THR A 293 14.67 -9.99 -12.34
CA THR A 293 13.32 -9.79 -12.87
C THR A 293 13.27 -10.00 -14.38
N CYS A 294 14.22 -9.46 -15.15
CA CYS A 294 14.29 -9.68 -16.60
C CYS A 294 14.43 -11.16 -16.96
N GLU A 295 15.30 -11.89 -16.27
CA GLU A 295 15.56 -13.31 -16.50
C GLU A 295 14.40 -14.21 -16.06
N SER A 296 13.45 -13.74 -15.29
CA SER A 296 12.27 -14.50 -14.87
C SER A 296 11.16 -14.46 -15.91
N GLY A 297 10.31 -15.48 -15.92
CA GLY A 297 9.17 -15.61 -16.85
C GLY A 297 7.88 -15.02 -16.29
N ILE A 298 7.53 -15.38 -15.06
CA ILE A 298 6.25 -15.07 -14.43
C ILE A 298 6.48 -14.53 -13.04
N TYR A 299 5.86 -13.39 -12.72
CA TYR A 299 5.80 -12.88 -11.36
C TYR A 299 4.61 -13.49 -10.60
N VAL A 300 4.86 -14.05 -9.41
CA VAL A 300 3.83 -14.68 -8.58
C VAL A 300 3.71 -13.99 -7.23
N LEU A 301 2.51 -13.54 -6.90
CA LEU A 301 2.16 -12.98 -5.60
C LEU A 301 1.11 -13.87 -4.93
N ALA A 302 1.56 -14.78 -4.08
CA ALA A 302 0.68 -15.78 -3.46
C ALA A 302 -0.29 -15.18 -2.44
N GLY A 303 0.14 -14.16 -1.69
CA GLY A 303 -0.65 -13.54 -0.64
C GLY A 303 -0.88 -12.04 -0.85
N MET A 304 -0.94 -11.31 0.28
CA MET A 304 -1.26 -9.89 0.29
C MET A 304 -0.30 -9.06 -0.58
N GLY A 305 -0.85 -8.12 -1.33
CA GLY A 305 -0.22 -7.29 -2.34
C GLY A 305 0.91 -6.37 -1.87
N GLY A 306 1.26 -5.45 -2.72
CA GLY A 306 2.33 -4.49 -2.56
C GLY A 306 2.75 -3.90 -3.90
N LEU A 307 3.74 -3.00 -3.86
CA LEU A 307 4.26 -2.31 -5.05
C LEU A 307 5.05 -3.24 -6.00
N SER A 308 5.36 -4.45 -5.58
CA SER A 308 6.11 -5.44 -6.38
C SER A 308 5.36 -5.92 -7.63
N ILE A 309 4.01 -5.83 -7.66
CA ILE A 309 3.25 -6.06 -8.89
C ILE A 309 3.62 -4.98 -9.94
N ASN A 310 3.56 -3.70 -9.58
CA ASN A 310 3.93 -2.61 -10.48
C ASN A 310 5.37 -2.78 -10.96
N GLU A 311 6.27 -3.15 -10.06
CA GLU A 311 7.68 -3.37 -10.36
C GLU A 311 7.86 -4.49 -11.40
N ALA A 312 7.29 -5.66 -11.18
CA ALA A 312 7.32 -6.77 -12.15
C ALA A 312 6.70 -6.38 -13.51
N MET A 313 5.60 -5.62 -13.49
CA MET A 313 4.94 -5.12 -14.70
C MET A 313 5.83 -4.14 -15.50
N CYS A 314 6.65 -3.30 -14.86
CA CYS A 314 7.64 -2.45 -15.52
C CYS A 314 8.65 -3.27 -16.34
N PHE A 315 8.99 -4.47 -15.87
CA PHE A 315 9.89 -5.42 -16.55
C PHE A 315 9.17 -6.40 -17.47
N SER A 316 7.96 -6.07 -17.91
CA SER A 316 7.16 -6.89 -18.82
C SER A 316 6.90 -8.30 -18.30
N LYS A 317 6.57 -8.46 -17.02
CA LYS A 317 6.19 -9.77 -16.47
C LYS A 317 4.68 -9.92 -16.41
N PRO A 318 4.13 -11.06 -16.85
CA PRO A 318 2.76 -11.42 -16.51
C PRO A 318 2.66 -11.68 -15.01
N VAL A 319 1.49 -11.43 -14.45
CA VAL A 319 1.26 -11.54 -13.01
C VAL A 319 0.30 -12.68 -12.71
N VAL A 320 0.70 -13.56 -11.81
CA VAL A 320 -0.18 -14.57 -11.19
C VAL A 320 -0.36 -14.18 -9.73
N CYS A 321 -1.58 -13.90 -9.30
CA CYS A 321 -1.84 -13.47 -7.92
C CYS A 321 -3.21 -13.95 -7.41
N SER A 322 -3.40 -13.92 -6.09
CA SER A 322 -4.73 -14.03 -5.49
C SER A 322 -5.34 -12.65 -5.24
N VAL A 323 -6.66 -12.59 -5.05
CA VAL A 323 -7.31 -11.38 -4.55
C VAL A 323 -7.09 -11.30 -3.05
N ALA A 324 -6.36 -10.29 -2.57
CA ALA A 324 -6.00 -10.14 -1.17
C ALA A 324 -6.42 -8.79 -0.58
N ASP A 325 -5.77 -7.68 -0.98
CA ASP A 325 -6.05 -6.35 -0.43
C ASP A 325 -6.76 -5.42 -1.44
N GLY A 326 -6.93 -5.88 -2.67
CA GLY A 326 -7.61 -5.16 -3.75
C GLY A 326 -6.69 -4.31 -4.64
N THR A 327 -5.43 -4.07 -4.25
CA THR A 327 -4.46 -3.33 -5.09
C THR A 327 -4.19 -4.03 -6.41
N GLU A 328 -4.18 -5.35 -6.40
CA GLU A 328 -4.02 -6.19 -7.58
C GLU A 328 -5.11 -5.97 -8.62
N LYS A 329 -6.36 -5.66 -8.22
CA LYS A 329 -7.50 -5.53 -9.13
C LYS A 329 -7.35 -4.43 -10.17
N ARG A 330 -6.63 -3.34 -9.85
CA ARG A 330 -6.35 -2.28 -10.81
C ARG A 330 -5.20 -2.61 -11.76
N LEU A 331 -4.30 -3.49 -11.32
CA LEU A 331 -3.05 -3.82 -12.03
C LEU A 331 -3.19 -5.06 -12.88
N VAL A 332 -3.90 -6.08 -12.38
CA VAL A 332 -4.03 -7.38 -13.03
C VAL A 332 -5.42 -7.52 -13.64
N ARG A 333 -5.47 -7.82 -14.93
CA ARG A 333 -6.70 -8.06 -15.70
C ARG A 333 -6.70 -9.50 -16.15
N GLU A 334 -7.69 -10.26 -15.65
CA GLU A 334 -7.81 -11.70 -15.91
C GLU A 334 -7.73 -12.03 -17.41
N GLY A 335 -6.80 -12.94 -17.77
CA GLY A 335 -6.57 -13.36 -19.15
C GLY A 335 -5.94 -12.31 -20.07
N TYR A 336 -5.70 -11.08 -19.58
CA TYR A 336 -5.09 -10.02 -20.39
C TYR A 336 -3.60 -9.86 -20.10
N ASN A 337 -3.22 -9.51 -18.87
CA ASN A 337 -1.81 -9.36 -18.45
C ASN A 337 -1.43 -10.29 -17.29
N GLY A 338 -2.33 -11.16 -16.87
CA GLY A 338 -2.12 -12.12 -15.80
C GLY A 338 -3.34 -12.96 -15.52
N HIS A 339 -3.28 -13.71 -14.44
CA HIS A 339 -4.36 -14.55 -13.97
C HIS A 339 -4.50 -14.49 -12.45
N TYR A 340 -5.74 -14.69 -11.98
CA TYR A 340 -6.02 -14.91 -10.57
C TYR A 340 -6.13 -16.38 -10.25
N PHE A 341 -5.68 -16.75 -9.07
CA PHE A 341 -5.95 -18.06 -8.46
C PHE A 341 -6.74 -17.86 -7.15
N GLU A 342 -7.37 -18.91 -6.66
CA GLU A 342 -8.12 -18.88 -5.40
C GLU A 342 -7.15 -18.74 -4.21
N SER A 343 -7.37 -17.72 -3.36
CA SER A 343 -6.49 -17.40 -2.25
C SER A 343 -6.30 -18.59 -1.30
N GLY A 344 -5.05 -18.97 -1.06
CA GLY A 344 -4.67 -20.10 -0.23
C GLY A 344 -4.84 -21.48 -0.91
N SER A 345 -5.26 -21.56 -2.17
CA SER A 345 -5.40 -22.81 -2.90
C SER A 345 -4.15 -23.14 -3.71
N LEU A 346 -3.42 -24.16 -3.27
CA LEU A 346 -2.26 -24.71 -3.98
C LEU A 346 -2.65 -25.22 -5.38
N GLU A 347 -3.74 -25.97 -5.46
CA GLU A 347 -4.25 -26.55 -6.70
C GLU A 347 -4.59 -25.48 -7.73
N SER A 348 -5.34 -24.45 -7.32
CA SER A 348 -5.70 -23.34 -8.20
C SER A 348 -4.47 -22.56 -8.70
N MET A 349 -3.46 -22.33 -7.83
CA MET A 349 -2.19 -21.71 -8.24
C MET A 349 -1.45 -22.55 -9.27
N GLN A 350 -1.36 -23.86 -9.05
CA GLN A 350 -0.71 -24.79 -9.98
C GLN A 350 -1.40 -24.80 -11.34
N GLU A 351 -2.73 -24.92 -11.38
CA GLU A 351 -3.50 -24.92 -12.63
C GLU A 351 -3.25 -23.67 -13.47
N VAL A 352 -3.22 -22.50 -12.82
CA VAL A 352 -2.97 -21.21 -13.49
C VAL A 352 -1.55 -21.17 -14.06
N ILE A 353 -0.54 -21.58 -13.29
CA ILE A 353 0.85 -21.58 -13.75
C ILE A 353 1.07 -22.63 -14.86
N GLU A 354 0.49 -23.82 -14.74
CA GLU A 354 0.54 -24.85 -15.79
C GLU A 354 -0.03 -24.37 -17.12
N LYS A 355 -1.14 -23.63 -17.09
CA LYS A 355 -1.74 -23.04 -18.28
C LYS A 355 -0.77 -22.08 -18.99
N LEU A 356 -0.02 -21.27 -18.21
CA LEU A 356 0.98 -20.37 -18.74
C LEU A 356 2.22 -21.11 -19.26
N PHE A 357 2.72 -22.08 -18.51
CA PHE A 357 3.87 -22.91 -18.92
C PHE A 357 3.59 -23.71 -20.18
N SER A 358 2.34 -24.12 -20.40
CA SER A 358 1.93 -24.80 -21.62
C SER A 358 1.86 -23.88 -22.85
N ASN A 359 1.99 -22.55 -22.65
CA ASN A 359 1.94 -21.56 -23.73
C ASN A 359 2.93 -20.40 -23.48
N PRO A 360 4.24 -20.59 -23.70
CA PRO A 360 5.26 -19.56 -23.46
C PRO A 360 5.05 -18.26 -24.26
N GLU A 361 4.43 -18.32 -25.44
CA GLU A 361 4.10 -17.10 -26.22
C GLU A 361 3.09 -16.23 -25.48
N MET A 362 2.16 -16.84 -24.73
CA MET A 362 1.21 -16.13 -23.92
C MET A 362 1.89 -15.38 -22.75
N ILE A 363 2.93 -15.96 -22.14
CA ILE A 363 3.75 -15.33 -21.11
C ILE A 363 4.33 -14.02 -21.65
N THR A 364 4.95 -14.06 -22.81
CA THR A 364 5.53 -12.88 -23.47
C THR A 364 4.47 -11.81 -23.78
N LYS A 365 3.34 -12.22 -24.36
CA LYS A 365 2.25 -11.32 -24.74
C LYS A 365 1.60 -10.66 -23.51
N MET A 366 1.35 -11.41 -22.46
CA MET A 366 0.80 -10.86 -21.21
C MET A 366 1.79 -9.93 -20.52
N GLY A 367 3.09 -10.25 -20.55
CA GLY A 367 4.14 -9.37 -20.04
C GLY A 367 4.19 -8.02 -20.77
N GLN A 368 4.11 -8.00 -22.09
CA GLN A 368 4.02 -6.75 -22.88
C GLN A 368 2.80 -5.91 -22.44
N ARG A 369 1.64 -6.54 -22.26
CA ARG A 369 0.42 -5.88 -21.80
C ARG A 369 0.54 -5.35 -20.37
N SER A 370 1.27 -6.06 -19.49
CA SER A 370 1.60 -5.55 -18.15
C SER A 370 2.35 -4.21 -18.25
N ARG A 371 3.38 -4.16 -19.09
CA ARG A 371 4.15 -2.93 -19.31
C ARG A 371 3.29 -1.81 -19.91
N GLU A 372 2.42 -2.11 -20.86
CA GLU A 372 1.51 -1.12 -21.45
C GLU A 372 0.58 -0.49 -20.42
N ILE A 373 0.05 -1.26 -19.45
CA ILE A 373 -0.77 -0.75 -18.34
C ILE A 373 0.04 0.25 -17.51
N ILE A 374 1.30 -0.09 -17.17
CA ILE A 374 2.17 0.83 -16.43
C ILE A 374 2.42 2.11 -17.23
N GLU A 375 2.86 1.99 -18.48
CA GLU A 375 3.22 3.15 -19.30
C GLU A 375 2.04 4.10 -19.57
N LYS A 376 0.83 3.56 -19.74
CA LYS A 376 -0.33 4.32 -20.18
C LYS A 376 -1.32 4.70 -19.06
N GLU A 377 -1.38 3.92 -17.97
CA GLU A 377 -2.49 4.04 -17.03
C GLU A 377 -2.06 4.23 -15.57
N ILE A 378 -1.22 3.33 -15.02
CA ILE A 378 -0.90 3.29 -13.58
C ILE A 378 0.61 3.43 -13.37
N ASN A 379 1.07 4.65 -13.36
CA ASN A 379 2.46 5.01 -13.15
C ASN A 379 2.60 6.13 -12.12
N ILE A 380 3.81 6.52 -11.81
CA ILE A 380 4.06 7.55 -10.81
C ILE A 380 3.42 8.88 -11.19
N HIS A 381 3.37 9.25 -12.48
CA HIS A 381 2.79 10.51 -12.93
C HIS A 381 1.27 10.52 -12.75
N SER A 382 0.57 9.42 -13.08
CA SER A 382 -0.87 9.30 -12.83
C SER A 382 -1.20 9.40 -11.33
N VAL A 383 -0.37 8.77 -10.47
CA VAL A 383 -0.51 8.87 -9.02
C VAL A 383 -0.34 10.31 -8.54
N LEU A 384 0.72 11.00 -8.99
CA LEU A 384 0.98 12.40 -8.60
C LEU A 384 -0.10 13.34 -9.11
N GLY A 385 -0.58 13.15 -10.34
CA GLY A 385 -1.70 13.91 -10.90
C GLY A 385 -2.97 13.77 -10.05
N ASN A 386 -3.32 12.56 -9.65
CA ASN A 386 -4.46 12.30 -8.78
C ASN A 386 -4.30 12.91 -7.37
N TYR A 387 -3.07 12.96 -6.81
CA TYR A 387 -2.81 13.71 -5.59
C TYR A 387 -3.07 15.21 -5.78
N MET A 388 -2.64 15.78 -6.92
CA MET A 388 -2.87 17.20 -7.23
C MET A 388 -4.36 17.52 -7.37
N GLU A 389 -5.15 16.62 -7.95
CA GLU A 389 -6.60 16.75 -8.01
C GLU A 389 -7.24 16.73 -6.62
N ALA A 390 -6.82 15.80 -5.75
CA ALA A 390 -7.28 15.76 -4.37
C ALA A 390 -6.95 17.04 -3.61
N PHE A 391 -5.75 17.59 -3.80
CA PHE A 391 -5.35 18.84 -3.17
C PHE A 391 -6.17 20.04 -3.66
N LYS A 392 -6.39 20.13 -4.97
CA LYS A 392 -7.25 21.18 -5.56
C LYS A 392 -8.69 21.06 -5.08
N GLY A 393 -9.23 19.84 -5.07
CA GLY A 393 -10.59 19.54 -4.58
C GLY A 393 -10.78 19.94 -3.12
N ALA A 394 -9.80 19.66 -2.26
CA ALA A 394 -9.85 20.03 -0.85
C ALA A 394 -9.83 21.56 -0.62
N MET A 395 -9.07 22.31 -1.44
CA MET A 395 -9.00 23.76 -1.35
C MET A 395 -10.19 24.49 -1.99
N GLY A 396 -10.82 23.86 -3.01
CA GLY A 396 -11.98 24.42 -3.71
C GLY A 396 -13.33 24.04 -3.10
N SER A 397 -13.37 23.18 -2.09
CA SER A 397 -14.61 22.80 -1.40
C SER A 397 -15.16 24.00 -0.62
N PRO A 398 -16.39 24.47 -0.93
CA PRO A 398 -16.98 25.56 -0.18
C PRO A 398 -17.40 25.07 1.21
N SER A 399 -16.51 25.23 2.20
CA SER A 399 -16.85 25.01 3.62
C SER A 399 -17.64 26.18 4.24
N ASP A 400 -18.09 27.14 3.45
CA ASP A 400 -18.65 28.42 3.93
C ASP A 400 -20.17 28.59 3.78
N SER A 401 -20.94 27.50 3.70
CA SER A 401 -22.40 27.66 3.61
C SER A 401 -23.21 26.98 4.71
N LYS A 402 -22.67 26.83 5.93
CA LYS A 402 -23.49 26.58 7.16
C LYS A 402 -22.63 26.87 8.40
N ALA A 403 -22.53 28.13 8.79
CA ALA A 403 -22.23 28.53 10.16
C ALA A 403 -23.54 28.77 10.91
#